data_c911aeb504624bbb375fb3a61e830bce
#
_entry.id   c911aeb504624bbb375fb3a61e830bce
#
_cell.length_a   1.000
_cell.length_b   1.000
_cell.length_c   1.000
_cell.angle_alpha   90.00
_cell.angle_beta   90.00
_cell.angle_gamma   90.00
#
_symmetry.space_group_name_H-M   'P 1'
#
loop_
_entity.id
_entity.type
_entity.pdbx_description
1 polymer ?
#
loop_
_entity_poly.entity_id
_entity_poly.type
_entity_poly.pdbx_seq_one_letter_code
_entity_poly.pdbx_strand_id
1 'polypeptide(L)'
;VPVCYEDLEQADLVVITGSNLAWCHPVLFQRLRAAKQANPALKVIVIDPRYTDTCEIADIHLALESGSDVALFNGLLGYLDDNDKLDSDYIENHTQGFTESIRSATQYRYTEAGWGDKSVPELTGLTEQQLKQFYSLFASNEKVLTIYSQGVNQSTQGCDKVNAIINCHLATGKIGKPGMGPFSVTGQPNAMGGREVGGLANTLAAHFEFGDPQSHQTVSEFWQTDSLATHAGLKAIDLFDAMNEGKIKAVWIMATNPVVSLPDSEKIKAALEKCPFVVVSDCIADTETTRLA
;
A
#
# COMPACT_ATOMS: atom_id res chain seq x y z
N VAL A 1 -4.53 14.29 2.39
CA VAL A 1 -4.47 14.46 3.85
C VAL A 1 -4.48 13.08 4.48
N PRO A 2 -3.52 12.75 5.33
CA PRO A 2 -3.51 11.45 6.00
C PRO A 2 -4.68 11.33 6.98
N VAL A 3 -5.20 10.13 7.09
CA VAL A 3 -6.19 9.72 8.09
C VAL A 3 -5.50 9.59 9.44
N CYS A 4 -6.18 9.83 10.54
CA CYS A 4 -5.66 9.62 11.90
C CYS A 4 -6.28 8.37 12.54
N TYR A 5 -5.75 7.97 13.69
CA TYR A 5 -6.23 6.75 14.37
C TYR A 5 -7.66 6.87 14.89
N GLU A 6 -8.08 8.08 15.23
CA GLU A 6 -9.43 8.38 15.70
C GLU A 6 -10.50 8.15 14.63
N ASP A 7 -10.12 8.19 13.35
CA ASP A 7 -11.03 7.94 12.24
C ASP A 7 -11.55 6.48 12.22
N LEU A 8 -10.77 5.54 12.79
CA LEU A 8 -11.19 4.14 12.96
C LEU A 8 -12.50 3.99 13.75
N GLU A 9 -12.72 4.88 14.70
CA GLU A 9 -13.86 4.83 15.62
C GLU A 9 -15.06 5.62 15.09
N GLN A 10 -14.84 6.46 14.07
CA GLN A 10 -15.83 7.36 13.50
C GLN A 10 -16.39 6.87 12.16
N ALA A 11 -15.80 5.83 11.58
CA ALA A 11 -16.22 5.28 10.31
C ALA A 11 -17.54 4.51 10.43
N ASP A 12 -18.34 4.53 9.35
CA ASP A 12 -19.53 3.68 9.19
C ASP A 12 -19.14 2.34 8.53
N LEU A 13 -18.15 2.39 7.64
CA LEU A 13 -17.57 1.24 6.94
C LEU A 13 -16.05 1.30 6.98
N VAL A 14 -15.43 0.22 7.44
CA VAL A 14 -13.98 0.01 7.32
C VAL A 14 -13.71 -1.11 6.34
N VAL A 15 -12.99 -0.82 5.28
CA VAL A 15 -12.48 -1.78 4.29
C VAL A 15 -11.01 -2.04 4.59
N ILE A 16 -10.61 -3.28 4.80
CA ILE A 16 -9.22 -3.68 5.06
C ILE A 16 -8.76 -4.53 3.88
N THR A 17 -7.79 -4.04 3.11
CA THR A 17 -7.29 -4.74 1.92
C THR A 17 -5.78 -4.98 1.99
N GLY A 18 -5.34 -6.21 1.71
CA GLY A 18 -3.94 -6.59 1.73
C GLY A 18 -3.23 -6.29 3.06
N SER A 19 -3.95 -6.44 4.19
CA SER A 19 -3.46 -6.13 5.52
C SER A 19 -3.94 -7.15 6.56
N ASN A 20 -3.02 -7.95 7.10
CA ASN A 20 -3.30 -8.73 8.30
C ASN A 20 -3.14 -7.84 9.55
N LEU A 21 -4.12 -6.96 9.75
CA LEU A 21 -4.09 -5.92 10.78
C LEU A 21 -3.95 -6.52 12.19
N ALA A 22 -4.58 -7.68 12.43
CA ALA A 22 -4.52 -8.37 13.72
C ALA A 22 -3.08 -8.73 14.12
N TRP A 23 -2.22 -9.08 13.16
CA TRP A 23 -0.84 -9.46 13.40
C TRP A 23 0.14 -8.31 13.28
N CYS A 24 0.00 -7.51 12.21
CA CYS A 24 0.98 -6.46 11.91
C CYS A 24 0.74 -5.16 12.68
N HIS A 25 -0.51 -4.91 13.09
CA HIS A 25 -0.92 -3.69 13.81
C HIS A 25 -1.91 -4.04 14.94
N PRO A 26 -1.52 -4.87 15.93
CA PRO A 26 -2.44 -5.42 16.92
C PRO A 26 -3.15 -4.35 17.76
N VAL A 27 -2.50 -3.21 18.00
CA VAL A 27 -3.11 -2.11 18.76
C VAL A 27 -4.24 -1.45 17.95
N LEU A 28 -4.02 -1.20 16.65
CA LEU A 28 -5.08 -0.66 15.76
C LEU A 28 -6.21 -1.67 15.58
N PHE A 29 -5.91 -2.95 15.47
CA PHE A 29 -6.92 -4.01 15.40
C PHE A 29 -7.78 -4.06 16.65
N GLN A 30 -7.20 -4.00 17.85
CA GLN A 30 -7.93 -3.95 19.12
C GLN A 30 -8.80 -2.71 19.21
N ARG A 31 -8.32 -1.57 18.75
CA ARG A 31 -9.06 -0.31 18.70
C ARG A 31 -10.28 -0.42 17.78
N LEU A 32 -10.11 -0.94 16.57
CA LEU A 32 -11.22 -1.19 15.64
C LEU A 32 -12.22 -2.22 16.19
N ARG A 33 -11.74 -3.28 16.83
CA ARG A 33 -12.59 -4.29 17.49
C ARG A 33 -13.44 -3.66 18.60
N ALA A 34 -12.85 -2.81 19.42
CA ALA A 34 -13.56 -2.10 20.48
C ALA A 34 -14.59 -1.11 19.90
N ALA A 35 -14.24 -0.39 18.84
CA ALA A 35 -15.17 0.51 18.14
C ALA A 35 -16.39 -0.25 17.59
N LYS A 36 -16.16 -1.41 16.95
CA LYS A 36 -17.24 -2.27 16.44
C LYS A 36 -18.11 -2.85 17.55
N GLN A 37 -17.54 -3.20 18.69
CA GLN A 37 -18.31 -3.66 19.87
C GLN A 37 -19.18 -2.55 20.45
N ALA A 38 -18.67 -1.31 20.48
CA ALA A 38 -19.40 -0.15 20.97
C ALA A 38 -20.47 0.32 19.95
N ASN A 39 -20.23 0.16 18.67
CA ASN A 39 -21.15 0.50 17.58
C ASN A 39 -21.35 -0.71 16.64
N PRO A 40 -22.34 -1.57 16.90
CA PRO A 40 -22.62 -2.73 16.03
C PRO A 40 -23.07 -2.37 14.60
N ALA A 41 -23.40 -1.13 14.33
CA ALA A 41 -23.72 -0.66 12.98
C ALA A 41 -22.47 -0.47 12.12
N LEU A 42 -21.29 -0.26 12.71
CA LEU A 42 -20.02 -0.21 12.00
C LEU A 42 -19.81 -1.52 11.23
N LYS A 43 -19.61 -1.42 9.92
CA LYS A 43 -19.33 -2.55 9.05
C LYS A 43 -17.84 -2.70 8.78
N VAL A 44 -17.37 -3.95 8.72
CA VAL A 44 -15.99 -4.27 8.40
C VAL A 44 -15.95 -5.26 7.25
N ILE A 45 -15.23 -4.91 6.19
CA ILE A 45 -14.96 -5.78 5.03
C ILE A 45 -13.46 -6.08 5.01
N VAL A 46 -13.09 -7.35 4.95
CA VAL A 46 -11.70 -7.78 4.76
C VAL A 46 -11.52 -8.35 3.37
N ILE A 47 -10.56 -7.81 2.63
CA ILE A 47 -10.19 -8.20 1.27
C ILE A 47 -8.77 -8.79 1.34
N ASP A 48 -8.68 -10.10 1.34
CA ASP A 48 -7.41 -10.84 1.43
C ASP A 48 -7.63 -12.24 0.83
N PRO A 49 -6.69 -12.77 0.02
CA PRO A 49 -6.77 -14.14 -0.50
C PRO A 49 -6.93 -15.19 0.59
N ARG A 50 -6.40 -14.90 1.78
CA ARG A 50 -6.44 -15.79 2.94
C ARG A 50 -7.46 -15.33 3.97
N TYR A 51 -8.09 -16.28 4.62
CA TYR A 51 -8.86 -16.01 5.84
C TYR A 51 -7.89 -15.83 7.01
N THR A 52 -7.53 -14.59 7.30
CA THR A 52 -6.58 -14.22 8.36
C THR A 52 -7.31 -13.94 9.68
N ASP A 53 -6.55 -13.80 10.78
CA ASP A 53 -7.12 -13.45 12.09
C ASP A 53 -7.85 -12.08 12.06
N THR A 54 -7.52 -11.22 11.11
CA THR A 54 -8.24 -9.94 10.89
C THR A 54 -9.72 -10.19 10.53
N CYS A 55 -10.04 -11.33 9.92
CA CYS A 55 -11.40 -11.69 9.55
C CYS A 55 -12.31 -12.00 10.76
N GLU A 56 -11.76 -12.15 11.97
CA GLU A 56 -12.55 -12.37 13.20
C GLU A 56 -13.62 -11.26 13.42
N ILE A 57 -13.32 -10.03 13.00
CA ILE A 57 -14.25 -8.89 13.13
C ILE A 57 -14.98 -8.54 11.85
N ALA A 58 -14.74 -9.27 10.75
CA ALA A 58 -15.31 -8.96 9.45
C ALA A 58 -16.80 -9.34 9.37
N ASP A 59 -17.62 -8.44 8.81
CA ASP A 59 -18.96 -8.78 8.33
C ASP A 59 -18.92 -9.50 6.98
N ILE A 60 -17.89 -9.18 6.17
CA ILE A 60 -17.68 -9.77 4.84
C ILE A 60 -16.19 -10.04 4.65
N HIS A 61 -15.86 -11.24 4.19
CA HIS A 61 -14.54 -11.58 3.68
C HIS A 61 -14.60 -11.83 2.17
N LEU A 62 -13.76 -11.12 1.43
CA LEU A 62 -13.62 -11.27 -0.02
C LEU A 62 -12.25 -11.89 -0.33
N ALA A 63 -12.26 -13.17 -0.64
CA ALA A 63 -11.06 -13.95 -0.98
C ALA A 63 -10.72 -13.77 -2.47
N LEU A 64 -10.23 -12.58 -2.84
CA LEU A 64 -9.89 -12.26 -4.22
C LEU A 64 -8.64 -13.04 -4.69
N GLU A 65 -8.52 -13.25 -5.99
CA GLU A 65 -7.29 -13.72 -6.62
C GLU A 65 -6.15 -12.73 -6.41
N SER A 66 -4.97 -13.24 -6.04
CA SER A 66 -3.81 -12.39 -5.76
C SER A 66 -3.43 -11.55 -6.98
N GLY A 67 -3.26 -10.24 -6.76
CA GLY A 67 -2.87 -9.28 -7.82
C GLY A 67 -4.04 -8.60 -8.52
N SER A 68 -5.29 -8.94 -8.21
CA SER A 68 -6.48 -8.39 -8.86
C SER A 68 -7.06 -7.13 -8.20
N ASP A 69 -6.35 -6.54 -7.25
CA ASP A 69 -6.81 -5.34 -6.52
C ASP A 69 -7.18 -4.18 -7.45
N VAL A 70 -6.39 -3.93 -8.50
CA VAL A 70 -6.67 -2.87 -9.49
C VAL A 70 -8.01 -3.10 -10.17
N ALA A 71 -8.30 -4.34 -10.58
CA ALA A 71 -9.56 -4.68 -11.21
C ALA A 71 -10.74 -4.48 -10.25
N LEU A 72 -10.57 -4.88 -8.97
CA LEU A 72 -11.60 -4.72 -7.94
C LEU A 72 -11.97 -3.25 -7.72
N PHE A 73 -10.97 -2.37 -7.50
CA PHE A 73 -11.23 -0.96 -7.21
C PHE A 73 -11.57 -0.14 -8.44
N ASN A 74 -11.05 -0.46 -9.63
CA ASN A 74 -11.52 0.14 -10.86
C ASN A 74 -12.96 -0.28 -11.19
N GLY A 75 -13.32 -1.54 -10.92
CA GLY A 75 -14.70 -1.99 -11.01
C GLY A 75 -15.64 -1.24 -10.04
N LEU A 76 -15.16 -0.94 -8.81
CA LEU A 76 -15.88 -0.08 -7.87
C LEU A 76 -16.06 1.33 -8.43
N LEU A 77 -15.01 1.93 -9.00
CA LEU A 77 -15.10 3.27 -9.59
C LEU A 77 -16.11 3.32 -10.73
N GLY A 78 -16.09 2.31 -11.63
CA GLY A 78 -17.09 2.18 -12.68
C GLY A 78 -18.51 1.98 -12.13
N TYR A 79 -18.68 1.18 -11.08
CA TYR A 79 -19.98 1.01 -10.40
C TYR A 79 -20.50 2.33 -9.82
N LEU A 80 -19.64 3.13 -9.21
CA LEU A 80 -20.00 4.43 -8.65
C LEU A 80 -20.49 5.41 -9.72
N ASP A 81 -19.85 5.41 -10.88
CA ASP A 81 -20.25 6.21 -12.05
C ASP A 81 -21.61 5.74 -12.59
N ASP A 82 -21.73 4.44 -12.89
CA ASP A 82 -22.96 3.84 -13.45
C ASP A 82 -24.21 4.01 -12.55
N ASN A 83 -24.02 4.27 -11.26
CA ASN A 83 -25.12 4.39 -10.29
C ASN A 83 -25.28 5.81 -9.71
N ASP A 84 -24.72 6.84 -10.35
CA ASP A 84 -24.81 8.25 -9.92
C ASP A 84 -24.37 8.47 -8.46
N LYS A 85 -23.24 7.85 -8.07
CA LYS A 85 -22.66 7.94 -6.71
C LYS A 85 -21.41 8.81 -6.63
N LEU A 86 -21.11 9.56 -7.67
CA LEU A 86 -20.00 10.48 -7.73
C LEU A 86 -20.33 11.80 -7.02
N ASP A 87 -19.35 12.42 -6.40
CA ASP A 87 -19.42 13.79 -5.86
C ASP A 87 -18.87 14.75 -6.92
N SER A 88 -19.75 15.22 -7.81
CA SER A 88 -19.37 16.09 -8.92
C SER A 88 -18.73 17.41 -8.46
N ASP A 89 -19.24 17.97 -7.35
CA ASP A 89 -18.70 19.22 -6.82
C ASP A 89 -17.28 19.03 -6.28
N TYR A 90 -17.04 17.91 -5.59
CA TYR A 90 -15.71 17.57 -5.10
C TYR A 90 -14.74 17.29 -6.27
N ILE A 91 -15.17 16.54 -7.27
CA ILE A 91 -14.38 16.22 -8.46
C ILE A 91 -13.95 17.50 -9.18
N GLU A 92 -14.88 18.41 -9.44
CA GLU A 92 -14.60 19.65 -10.17
C GLU A 92 -13.65 20.58 -9.40
N ASN A 93 -13.82 20.70 -8.09
CA ASN A 93 -13.08 21.69 -7.30
C ASN A 93 -11.78 21.17 -6.68
N HIS A 94 -11.60 19.83 -6.57
CA HIS A 94 -10.50 19.25 -5.79
C HIS A 94 -9.71 18.16 -6.52
N THR A 95 -10.04 17.83 -7.77
CA THR A 95 -9.34 16.78 -8.52
C THR A 95 -8.90 17.25 -9.89
N GLN A 96 -7.98 16.48 -10.48
CA GLN A 96 -7.55 16.63 -11.88
C GLN A 96 -7.47 15.23 -12.53
N GLY A 97 -7.71 15.15 -13.86
CA GLY A 97 -7.57 13.91 -14.60
C GLY A 97 -8.71 12.89 -14.37
N PHE A 98 -9.88 13.32 -13.86
CA PHE A 98 -11.00 12.41 -13.60
C PHE A 98 -11.47 11.68 -14.87
N THR A 99 -11.57 12.39 -15.99
CA THR A 99 -12.01 11.81 -17.28
C THR A 99 -11.11 10.66 -17.74
N GLU A 100 -9.81 10.77 -17.56
CA GLU A 100 -8.85 9.73 -17.87
C GLU A 100 -8.95 8.56 -16.90
N SER A 101 -9.13 8.84 -15.63
CA SER A 101 -9.29 7.83 -14.57
C SER A 101 -10.54 6.99 -14.78
N ILE A 102 -11.69 7.62 -15.07
CA ILE A 102 -12.93 6.90 -15.31
C ILE A 102 -12.87 6.10 -16.62
N ARG A 103 -12.24 6.62 -17.68
CA ARG A 103 -12.03 5.89 -18.91
C ARG A 103 -11.19 4.63 -18.70
N SER A 104 -10.17 4.70 -17.87
CA SER A 104 -9.36 3.55 -17.47
C SER A 104 -10.17 2.55 -16.64
N ALA A 105 -10.95 3.03 -15.70
CA ALA A 105 -11.80 2.20 -14.84
C ALA A 105 -12.89 1.46 -15.61
N THR A 106 -13.51 2.09 -16.61
CA THR A 106 -14.58 1.50 -17.43
C THR A 106 -14.13 0.36 -18.36
N GLN A 107 -12.84 0.08 -18.43
CA GLN A 107 -12.33 -1.16 -19.05
C GLN A 107 -12.60 -2.39 -18.18
N TYR A 108 -12.88 -2.20 -16.88
CA TYR A 108 -13.18 -3.26 -15.92
C TYR A 108 -14.69 -3.27 -15.65
N ARG A 109 -15.31 -4.44 -15.81
CA ARG A 109 -16.74 -4.61 -15.57
C ARG A 109 -16.98 -5.39 -14.30
N TYR A 110 -17.88 -4.91 -13.47
CA TYR A 110 -18.26 -5.58 -12.24
C TYR A 110 -19.28 -6.72 -12.44
N THR A 111 -19.78 -6.90 -13.64
CA THR A 111 -20.65 -8.02 -14.02
C THR A 111 -20.08 -8.83 -15.17
N GLU A 112 -20.49 -10.11 -15.33
CA GLU A 112 -20.09 -10.95 -16.45
C GLU A 112 -20.58 -10.40 -17.80
N ALA A 113 -21.74 -9.74 -17.80
CA ALA A 113 -22.32 -9.10 -18.98
C ALA A 113 -21.70 -7.73 -19.29
N GLY A 114 -20.60 -7.38 -18.63
CA GLY A 114 -19.96 -6.08 -18.74
C GLY A 114 -19.54 -5.68 -20.17
N TRP A 115 -19.14 -4.44 -20.36
CA TRP A 115 -18.51 -3.95 -21.58
C TRP A 115 -16.99 -4.01 -21.46
N GLY A 116 -16.29 -4.26 -22.50
CA GLY A 116 -14.85 -4.44 -22.56
C GLY A 116 -14.43 -5.89 -22.37
N ASP A 117 -13.15 -6.13 -22.52
CA ASP A 117 -12.59 -7.48 -22.67
C ASP A 117 -12.40 -8.23 -21.33
N LYS A 118 -12.68 -7.57 -20.20
CA LYS A 118 -12.36 -8.13 -18.86
C LYS A 118 -13.47 -7.85 -17.87
N SER A 119 -14.07 -8.91 -17.34
CA SER A 119 -15.00 -8.80 -16.20
C SER A 119 -14.24 -8.85 -14.87
N VAL A 120 -14.71 -8.09 -13.90
CA VAL A 120 -14.13 -8.12 -12.54
C VAL A 120 -14.32 -9.49 -11.88
N PRO A 121 -15.47 -10.19 -12.00
CA PRO A 121 -15.63 -11.56 -11.51
C PRO A 121 -14.53 -12.51 -12.02
N GLU A 122 -14.25 -12.51 -13.31
CA GLU A 122 -13.22 -13.37 -13.92
C GLU A 122 -11.81 -13.05 -13.41
N LEU A 123 -11.52 -11.77 -13.21
CA LEU A 123 -10.19 -11.33 -12.76
C LEU A 123 -9.97 -11.54 -11.26
N THR A 124 -11.02 -11.37 -10.47
CA THR A 124 -10.93 -11.42 -9.00
C THR A 124 -11.29 -12.77 -8.41
N GLY A 125 -11.95 -13.65 -9.17
CA GLY A 125 -12.53 -14.89 -8.65
C GLY A 125 -13.74 -14.66 -7.75
N LEU A 126 -14.20 -13.42 -7.59
CA LEU A 126 -15.37 -13.07 -6.77
C LEU A 126 -16.65 -13.17 -7.60
N THR A 127 -17.73 -13.57 -6.95
CA THR A 127 -19.06 -13.58 -7.59
C THR A 127 -19.61 -12.17 -7.78
N GLU A 128 -20.49 -11.97 -8.76
CA GLU A 128 -21.21 -10.70 -8.95
C GLU A 128 -21.94 -10.26 -7.67
N GLN A 129 -22.49 -11.21 -6.92
CA GLN A 129 -23.19 -10.91 -5.68
C GLN A 129 -22.25 -10.31 -4.62
N GLN A 130 -21.05 -10.88 -4.46
CA GLN A 130 -20.04 -10.37 -3.53
C GLN A 130 -19.56 -8.98 -3.94
N LEU A 131 -19.29 -8.77 -5.23
CA LEU A 131 -18.91 -7.46 -5.77
C LEU A 131 -20.00 -6.42 -5.55
N LYS A 132 -21.24 -6.73 -5.89
CA LYS A 132 -22.39 -5.84 -5.70
C LYS A 132 -22.61 -5.51 -4.22
N GLN A 133 -22.43 -6.47 -3.33
CA GLN A 133 -22.54 -6.25 -1.89
C GLN A 133 -21.46 -5.28 -1.38
N PHE A 134 -20.21 -5.48 -1.77
CA PHE A 134 -19.10 -4.58 -1.43
C PHE A 134 -19.32 -3.17 -1.99
N TYR A 135 -19.59 -3.07 -3.28
CA TYR A 135 -19.74 -1.80 -3.98
C TYR A 135 -20.93 -0.99 -3.45
N SER A 136 -22.06 -1.65 -3.20
CA SER A 136 -23.23 -0.98 -2.62
C SER A 136 -22.97 -0.48 -1.20
N LEU A 137 -22.23 -1.22 -0.37
CA LEU A 137 -21.83 -0.77 0.96
C LEU A 137 -20.89 0.44 0.89
N PHE A 138 -19.90 0.42 0.00
CA PHE A 138 -19.02 1.57 -0.21
C PHE A 138 -19.81 2.82 -0.67
N ALA A 139 -20.72 2.64 -1.61
CA ALA A 139 -21.53 3.72 -2.16
C ALA A 139 -22.52 4.32 -1.15
N SER A 140 -23.17 3.48 -0.31
CA SER A 140 -24.26 3.88 0.58
C SER A 140 -23.81 4.43 1.94
N ASN A 141 -22.63 4.09 2.41
CA ASN A 141 -22.09 4.62 3.66
C ASN A 141 -21.43 5.98 3.42
N GLU A 142 -21.65 6.93 4.32
CA GLU A 142 -21.02 8.26 4.22
C GLU A 142 -19.54 8.19 4.61
N LYS A 143 -19.25 7.62 5.77
CA LYS A 143 -17.90 7.56 6.32
C LYS A 143 -17.26 6.21 6.01
N VAL A 144 -16.49 6.19 4.94
CA VAL A 144 -15.75 4.99 4.49
C VAL A 144 -14.26 5.18 4.70
N LEU A 145 -13.65 4.28 5.45
CA LEU A 145 -12.21 4.21 5.67
C LEU A 145 -11.65 2.97 4.96
N THR A 146 -10.66 3.14 4.09
CA THR A 146 -10.00 2.00 3.45
C THR A 146 -8.57 1.86 3.96
N ILE A 147 -8.32 0.84 4.78
CA ILE A 147 -7.00 0.49 5.33
C ILE A 147 -6.31 -0.46 4.36
N TYR A 148 -5.07 -0.14 4.01
CA TYR A 148 -4.24 -1.03 3.18
C TYR A 148 -2.79 -1.08 3.68
N SER A 149 -2.11 -2.20 3.40
CA SER A 149 -0.75 -2.44 3.85
C SER A 149 0.07 -3.16 2.77
N GLN A 150 0.99 -4.02 3.16
CA GLN A 150 2.02 -4.60 2.29
C GLN A 150 1.46 -5.48 1.17
N GLY A 151 0.32 -6.14 1.35
CA GLY A 151 -0.34 -6.90 0.28
C GLY A 151 -0.72 -6.03 -0.93
N VAL A 152 -1.00 -4.75 -0.70
CA VAL A 152 -1.20 -3.74 -1.74
C VAL A 152 0.12 -3.09 -2.14
N ASN A 153 0.89 -2.59 -1.15
CA ASN A 153 2.06 -1.74 -1.37
C ASN A 153 3.25 -2.48 -1.98
N GLN A 154 3.54 -3.71 -1.52
CA GLN A 154 4.69 -4.49 -1.96
C GLN A 154 4.34 -5.40 -3.14
N SER A 155 4.11 -4.77 -4.28
CA SER A 155 3.76 -5.43 -5.52
C SER A 155 4.35 -4.64 -6.69
N THR A 156 4.58 -5.30 -7.82
CA THR A 156 5.03 -4.63 -9.06
C THR A 156 4.04 -3.57 -9.55
N GLN A 157 2.78 -3.67 -9.14
CA GLN A 157 1.70 -2.72 -9.44
C GLN A 157 1.22 -1.96 -8.19
N GLY A 158 2.05 -1.86 -7.15
CA GLY A 158 1.67 -1.25 -5.87
C GLY A 158 1.14 0.18 -6.01
N CYS A 159 1.76 1.01 -6.84
CA CYS A 159 1.29 2.36 -7.12
C CYS A 159 -0.11 2.37 -7.76
N ASP A 160 -0.35 1.51 -8.74
CA ASP A 160 -1.63 1.43 -9.45
C ASP A 160 -2.74 0.94 -8.52
N LYS A 161 -2.46 -0.04 -7.64
CA LYS A 161 -3.39 -0.51 -6.62
C LYS A 161 -3.78 0.59 -5.65
N VAL A 162 -2.80 1.34 -5.15
CA VAL A 162 -3.04 2.47 -4.23
C VAL A 162 -3.83 3.57 -4.94
N ASN A 163 -3.47 3.91 -6.18
CA ASN A 163 -4.18 4.92 -6.96
C ASN A 163 -5.64 4.52 -7.22
N ALA A 164 -5.91 3.24 -7.52
CA ALA A 164 -7.27 2.75 -7.70
C ALA A 164 -8.12 2.91 -6.43
N ILE A 165 -7.55 2.63 -5.25
CA ILE A 165 -8.20 2.88 -3.95
C ILE A 165 -8.47 4.39 -3.76
N ILE A 166 -7.44 5.22 -3.93
CA ILE A 166 -7.53 6.67 -3.74
C ILE A 166 -8.57 7.28 -4.69
N ASN A 167 -8.62 6.85 -5.95
CA ASN A 167 -9.57 7.34 -6.94
C ASN A 167 -11.03 7.12 -6.52
N CYS A 168 -11.35 5.99 -5.89
CA CYS A 168 -12.71 5.75 -5.36
C CYS A 168 -13.07 6.75 -4.24
N HIS A 169 -12.13 7.08 -3.37
CA HIS A 169 -12.34 8.07 -2.31
C HIS A 169 -12.46 9.50 -2.86
N LEU A 170 -11.59 9.87 -3.81
CA LEU A 170 -11.66 11.18 -4.47
C LEU A 170 -12.96 11.35 -5.25
N ALA A 171 -13.36 10.34 -6.02
CA ALA A 171 -14.57 10.39 -6.85
C ALA A 171 -15.87 10.54 -6.02
N THR A 172 -15.83 10.17 -4.74
CA THR A 172 -17.00 10.23 -3.83
C THR A 172 -16.88 11.30 -2.74
N GLY A 173 -15.81 12.14 -2.76
CA GLY A 173 -15.56 13.14 -1.72
C GLY A 173 -15.33 12.54 -0.32
N LYS A 174 -15.07 11.22 -0.23
CA LYS A 174 -14.87 10.50 1.03
C LYS A 174 -13.41 10.56 1.46
N ILE A 175 -12.88 11.76 1.61
CA ILE A 175 -11.49 12.01 1.96
C ILE A 175 -11.35 13.34 2.71
N GLY A 176 -10.40 13.43 3.63
CA GLY A 176 -10.07 14.66 4.35
C GLY A 176 -11.12 15.12 5.38
N LYS A 177 -12.05 14.24 5.75
CA LYS A 177 -13.05 14.46 6.77
C LYS A 177 -12.99 13.34 7.82
N PRO A 178 -13.45 13.55 9.07
CA PRO A 178 -13.41 12.53 10.11
C PRO A 178 -14.10 11.22 9.73
N GLY A 179 -13.44 10.10 9.96
CA GLY A 179 -13.95 8.76 9.72
C GLY A 179 -13.89 8.29 8.26
N MET A 180 -13.20 9.02 7.36
CA MET A 180 -13.15 8.64 5.95
C MET A 180 -11.82 8.94 5.27
N GLY A 181 -11.45 8.07 4.35
CA GLY A 181 -10.26 8.22 3.50
C GLY A 181 -9.47 6.94 3.31
N PRO A 182 -8.47 6.97 2.42
CA PRO A 182 -7.50 5.90 2.27
C PRO A 182 -6.46 5.98 3.40
N PHE A 183 -6.19 4.87 4.07
CA PHE A 183 -5.28 4.78 5.21
C PHE A 183 -4.19 3.74 4.98
N SER A 184 -3.01 4.20 4.60
CA SER A 184 -1.83 3.33 4.48
C SER A 184 -1.26 3.04 5.85
N VAL A 185 -1.21 1.75 6.22
CA VAL A 185 -0.56 1.28 7.45
C VAL A 185 0.61 0.38 7.06
N THR A 186 1.83 0.91 7.16
CA THR A 186 3.04 0.14 6.84
C THR A 186 3.45 -0.75 8.01
N GLY A 187 4.20 -1.84 7.73
CA GLY A 187 4.72 -2.72 8.80
C GLY A 187 6.04 -2.25 9.40
N GLN A 188 6.78 -1.39 8.69
CA GLN A 188 8.09 -0.92 9.14
C GLN A 188 7.93 0.17 10.21
N PRO A 189 8.63 0.05 11.36
CA PRO A 189 8.60 1.07 12.40
C PRO A 189 9.26 2.36 11.90
N ASN A 190 8.60 3.49 12.16
CA ASN A 190 9.11 4.83 11.86
C ASN A 190 9.50 5.06 10.39
N ALA A 191 8.73 4.53 9.43
CA ALA A 191 8.99 4.74 8.00
C ALA A 191 8.96 6.23 7.60
N MET A 192 8.14 7.04 8.27
CA MET A 192 8.10 8.49 8.07
C MET A 192 9.41 9.13 8.50
N GLY A 193 9.89 8.89 9.72
CA GLY A 193 11.16 9.41 10.21
C GLY A 193 12.35 8.95 9.36
N GLY A 194 12.35 7.72 8.86
CA GLY A 194 13.35 7.23 7.91
C GLY A 194 13.42 8.06 6.63
N ARG A 195 12.29 8.54 6.13
CA ARG A 195 12.24 9.47 4.98
C ARG A 195 12.71 10.86 5.35
N GLU A 196 12.31 11.36 6.50
CA GLU A 196 12.66 12.71 6.98
C GLU A 196 14.17 12.88 7.15
N VAL A 197 14.89 11.86 7.57
CA VAL A 197 16.35 11.91 7.70
C VAL A 197 17.11 11.49 6.42
N GLY A 198 16.43 11.27 5.31
CA GLY A 198 17.06 10.85 4.05
C GLY A 198 17.53 9.40 4.06
N GLY A 199 16.91 8.52 4.83
CA GLY A 199 17.25 7.09 4.93
C GLY A 199 16.77 6.24 3.75
N LEU A 200 16.37 6.86 2.63
CA LEU A 200 15.98 6.19 1.39
C LEU A 200 16.98 6.50 0.27
N ALA A 201 17.13 5.55 -0.65
CA ALA A 201 18.06 5.69 -1.77
C ALA A 201 17.69 6.81 -2.77
N ASN A 202 16.47 7.34 -2.73
CA ASN A 202 15.92 8.24 -3.75
C ASN A 202 15.59 9.65 -3.26
N THR A 203 15.91 10.01 -2.02
CA THR A 203 15.71 11.37 -1.47
C THR A 203 16.86 11.79 -0.58
N LEU A 204 17.08 13.09 -0.47
CA LEU A 204 17.86 13.70 0.61
C LEU A 204 17.01 13.85 1.89
N ALA A 205 17.62 14.30 2.98
CA ALA A 205 16.89 14.63 4.21
C ALA A 205 15.80 15.68 3.94
N ALA A 206 14.79 15.73 4.80
CA ALA A 206 13.65 16.66 4.70
C ALA A 206 12.87 16.54 3.38
N HIS A 207 12.86 15.37 2.76
CA HIS A 207 12.23 15.09 1.46
C HIS A 207 12.81 15.88 0.28
N PHE A 208 14.01 16.45 0.43
CA PHE A 208 14.66 17.19 -0.63
C PHE A 208 15.08 16.29 -1.79
N GLU A 209 15.07 16.85 -2.98
CA GLU A 209 15.42 16.14 -4.22
C GLU A 209 16.89 16.30 -4.57
N PHE A 210 17.52 15.27 -5.11
CA PHE A 210 18.92 15.32 -5.55
C PHE A 210 19.18 16.33 -6.66
N GLY A 211 18.21 16.56 -7.54
CA GLY A 211 18.35 17.43 -8.71
C GLY A 211 18.17 18.92 -8.43
N ASP A 212 17.75 19.28 -7.21
CA ASP A 212 17.57 20.70 -6.83
C ASP A 212 18.84 21.24 -6.15
N PRO A 213 19.54 22.22 -6.76
CA PRO A 213 20.77 22.80 -6.20
C PRO A 213 20.57 23.45 -4.83
N GLN A 214 19.41 24.07 -4.58
CA GLN A 214 19.11 24.73 -3.31
C GLN A 214 18.95 23.69 -2.18
N SER A 215 18.26 22.61 -2.46
CA SER A 215 18.11 21.48 -1.53
C SER A 215 19.46 20.86 -1.20
N HIS A 216 20.29 20.64 -2.21
CA HIS A 216 21.64 20.09 -2.04
C HIS A 216 22.52 20.99 -1.18
N GLN A 217 22.53 22.30 -1.45
CA GLN A 217 23.27 23.27 -0.66
C GLN A 217 22.80 23.27 0.81
N THR A 218 21.49 23.33 1.04
CA THR A 218 20.90 23.35 2.39
C THR A 218 21.32 22.14 3.21
N VAL A 219 21.27 20.93 2.63
CA VAL A 219 21.65 19.70 3.32
C VAL A 219 23.16 19.61 3.53
N SER A 220 23.96 20.01 2.53
CA SER A 220 25.44 20.05 2.65
C SER A 220 25.89 20.99 3.76
N GLU A 221 25.31 22.16 3.85
CA GLU A 221 25.62 23.14 4.92
C GLU A 221 25.21 22.61 6.29
N PHE A 222 24.00 22.00 6.41
CA PHE A 222 23.53 21.44 7.67
C PHE A 222 24.37 20.27 8.16
N TRP A 223 24.78 19.37 7.25
CA TRP A 223 25.64 18.23 7.58
C TRP A 223 27.12 18.53 7.58
N GLN A 224 27.52 19.75 7.19
CA GLN A 224 28.90 20.20 7.10
C GLN A 224 29.74 19.24 6.23
N THR A 225 29.26 18.91 5.04
CA THR A 225 29.89 17.99 4.11
C THR A 225 29.92 18.51 2.69
N ASP A 226 31.05 18.32 2.01
CA ASP A 226 31.24 18.64 0.59
C ASP A 226 30.99 17.41 -0.32
N SER A 227 30.73 16.24 0.28
CA SER A 227 30.60 14.95 -0.44
C SER A 227 29.18 14.36 -0.36
N LEU A 228 28.17 15.20 -0.43
CA LEU A 228 26.79 14.75 -0.49
C LEU A 228 26.49 14.10 -1.85
N ALA A 229 25.70 13.02 -1.83
CA ALA A 229 25.25 12.36 -3.07
C ALA A 229 24.48 13.34 -3.96
N THR A 230 24.72 13.29 -5.27
CA THR A 230 24.10 14.15 -6.28
C THR A 230 23.02 13.46 -7.08
N HIS A 231 22.83 12.16 -6.87
CA HIS A 231 21.83 11.34 -7.56
C HIS A 231 21.38 10.18 -6.68
N ALA A 232 20.25 9.59 -7.02
CA ALA A 232 19.68 8.45 -6.30
C ALA A 232 20.62 7.25 -6.31
N GLY A 233 20.69 6.55 -5.17
CA GLY A 233 21.34 5.26 -5.03
C GLY A 233 20.51 4.10 -5.58
N LEU A 234 21.08 2.91 -5.57
CA LEU A 234 20.39 1.68 -5.97
C LEU A 234 19.28 1.33 -4.96
N LYS A 235 18.12 0.95 -5.46
CA LYS A 235 17.05 0.35 -4.65
C LYS A 235 17.42 -1.10 -4.29
N ALA A 236 16.69 -1.71 -3.36
CA ALA A 236 17.04 -3.00 -2.80
C ALA A 236 17.28 -4.09 -3.88
N ILE A 237 16.37 -4.25 -4.84
CA ILE A 237 16.53 -5.27 -5.90
C ILE A 237 17.76 -4.97 -6.76
N ASP A 238 17.87 -3.73 -7.25
CA ASP A 238 19.00 -3.28 -8.09
C ASP A 238 20.34 -3.40 -7.35
N LEU A 239 20.34 -3.22 -6.02
CA LEU A 239 21.55 -3.38 -5.19
C LEU A 239 22.03 -4.84 -5.19
N PHE A 240 21.11 -5.81 -5.01
CA PHE A 240 21.48 -7.23 -5.07
C PHE A 240 21.89 -7.66 -6.50
N ASP A 241 21.31 -7.07 -7.53
CA ASP A 241 21.76 -7.26 -8.91
C ASP A 241 23.20 -6.76 -9.10
N ALA A 242 23.49 -5.55 -8.62
CA ALA A 242 24.84 -5.00 -8.66
C ALA A 242 25.87 -5.81 -7.83
N MET A 243 25.42 -6.45 -6.73
CA MET A 243 26.25 -7.42 -5.99
C MET A 243 26.58 -8.65 -6.83
N ASN A 244 25.58 -9.23 -7.51
CA ASN A 244 25.77 -10.35 -8.44
C ASN A 244 26.74 -10.00 -9.57
N GLU A 245 26.75 -8.75 -10.02
CA GLU A 245 27.67 -8.24 -11.04
C GLU A 245 29.06 -7.86 -10.47
N GLY A 246 29.26 -7.99 -9.16
CA GLY A 246 30.50 -7.65 -8.47
C GLY A 246 30.79 -6.16 -8.35
N LYS A 247 29.81 -5.30 -8.58
CA LYS A 247 29.91 -3.84 -8.43
C LYS A 247 29.92 -3.41 -6.96
N ILE A 248 29.17 -4.14 -6.12
CA ILE A 248 29.12 -3.92 -4.66
C ILE A 248 30.14 -4.85 -3.99
N LYS A 249 31.01 -4.28 -3.18
CA LYS A 249 32.11 -4.99 -2.51
C LYS A 249 31.85 -5.27 -1.04
N ALA A 250 30.93 -4.52 -0.44
CA ALA A 250 30.57 -4.69 0.95
C ALA A 250 29.09 -4.34 1.14
N VAL A 251 28.42 -5.07 2.03
CA VAL A 251 27.04 -4.78 2.44
C VAL A 251 26.89 -4.96 3.93
N TRP A 252 26.14 -4.06 4.55
CA TRP A 252 25.73 -4.18 5.95
C TRP A 252 24.22 -4.27 6.01
N ILE A 253 23.70 -5.40 6.48
CA ILE A 253 22.29 -5.72 6.58
C ILE A 253 21.87 -5.59 8.05
N MET A 254 20.88 -4.77 8.34
CA MET A 254 20.39 -4.54 9.68
C MET A 254 18.88 -4.73 9.77
N ALA A 255 18.42 -5.50 10.76
CA ALA A 255 17.02 -5.68 11.12
C ALA A 255 16.12 -6.17 9.96
N THR A 256 16.66 -6.91 9.00
CA THR A 256 15.91 -7.50 7.88
C THR A 256 16.54 -8.81 7.43
N ASN A 257 15.71 -9.69 6.84
CA ASN A 257 16.15 -11.00 6.31
C ASN A 257 15.87 -11.03 4.79
N PRO A 258 16.76 -10.41 3.95
CA PRO A 258 16.53 -10.26 2.51
C PRO A 258 16.38 -11.57 1.76
N VAL A 259 17.00 -12.65 2.20
CA VAL A 259 16.84 -13.99 1.60
C VAL A 259 15.39 -14.46 1.63
N VAL A 260 14.63 -14.05 2.65
CA VAL A 260 13.21 -14.40 2.79
C VAL A 260 12.28 -13.31 2.25
N SER A 261 12.63 -12.04 2.47
CA SER A 261 11.72 -10.91 2.22
C SER A 261 11.80 -10.34 0.80
N LEU A 262 12.89 -10.58 0.07
CA LEU A 262 13.01 -10.14 -1.33
C LEU A 262 12.54 -11.22 -2.31
N PRO A 263 12.08 -10.84 -3.51
CA PRO A 263 11.77 -11.81 -4.56
C PRO A 263 13.03 -12.53 -5.04
N ASP A 264 12.85 -13.75 -5.57
CA ASP A 264 13.92 -14.58 -6.12
C ASP A 264 15.03 -14.89 -5.10
N SER A 265 14.68 -15.66 -4.08
CA SER A 265 15.56 -16.05 -2.96
C SER A 265 16.90 -16.61 -3.41
N GLU A 266 16.94 -17.43 -4.47
CA GLU A 266 18.19 -18.03 -4.97
C GLU A 266 19.13 -16.98 -5.57
N LYS A 267 18.60 -15.97 -6.24
CA LYS A 267 19.37 -14.84 -6.74
C LYS A 267 19.97 -14.00 -5.60
N ILE A 268 19.20 -13.79 -4.53
CA ILE A 268 19.65 -13.06 -3.34
C ILE A 268 20.78 -13.83 -2.63
N LYS A 269 20.65 -15.15 -2.46
CA LYS A 269 21.70 -16.01 -1.91
C LYS A 269 22.99 -15.91 -2.73
N ALA A 270 22.89 -16.09 -4.05
CA ALA A 270 24.03 -15.98 -4.94
C ALA A 270 24.72 -14.62 -4.87
N ALA A 271 23.97 -13.52 -4.68
CA ALA A 271 24.53 -12.19 -4.51
C ALA A 271 25.34 -12.05 -3.21
N LEU A 272 24.80 -12.58 -2.10
CA LEU A 272 25.51 -12.58 -0.81
C LEU A 272 26.76 -13.43 -0.83
N GLU A 273 26.72 -14.63 -1.43
CA GLU A 273 27.87 -15.52 -1.58
C GLU A 273 29.02 -14.91 -2.44
N LYS A 274 28.66 -14.08 -3.44
CA LYS A 274 29.62 -13.38 -4.28
C LYS A 274 30.18 -12.11 -3.64
N CYS A 275 29.49 -11.50 -2.70
CA CYS A 275 29.92 -10.25 -2.09
C CYS A 275 31.13 -10.48 -1.19
N PRO A 276 32.27 -9.79 -1.42
CA PRO A 276 33.49 -10.04 -0.66
C PRO A 276 33.41 -9.76 0.83
N PHE A 277 32.47 -8.90 1.25
CA PHE A 277 32.34 -8.54 2.65
C PHE A 277 30.83 -8.31 3.00
N VAL A 278 30.29 -9.21 3.80
CA VAL A 278 28.90 -9.17 4.27
C VAL A 278 28.88 -9.07 5.78
N VAL A 279 28.17 -8.07 6.30
CA VAL A 279 27.91 -7.92 7.73
C VAL A 279 26.40 -8.00 7.94
N VAL A 280 25.95 -8.85 8.88
CA VAL A 280 24.55 -8.92 9.30
C VAL A 280 24.45 -8.61 10.78
N SER A 281 23.62 -7.59 11.10
CA SER A 281 23.24 -7.24 12.48
C SER A 281 21.80 -7.62 12.71
N ASP A 282 21.57 -8.68 13.47
CA ASP A 282 20.26 -9.22 13.79
C ASP A 282 20.19 -9.64 15.26
N CYS A 283 19.01 -9.65 15.85
CA CYS A 283 18.76 -10.19 17.18
C CYS A 283 18.64 -11.73 17.19
N ILE A 284 18.50 -12.35 16.00
CA ILE A 284 18.43 -13.80 15.80
C ILE A 284 19.72 -14.25 15.10
N ALA A 285 20.46 -15.15 15.73
CA ALA A 285 21.75 -15.61 15.23
C ALA A 285 21.66 -16.55 14.02
N ASP A 286 20.52 -17.24 13.85
CA ASP A 286 20.32 -18.26 12.83
C ASP A 286 19.11 -17.92 11.95
N THR A 287 19.35 -17.10 10.93
CA THR A 287 18.40 -16.79 9.85
C THR A 287 18.97 -17.22 8.51
N GLU A 288 18.15 -17.27 7.46
CA GLU A 288 18.59 -17.58 6.09
C GLU A 288 19.67 -16.61 5.61
N THR A 289 19.60 -15.33 6.01
CA THR A 289 20.58 -14.31 5.67
C THR A 289 21.86 -14.42 6.50
N THR A 290 21.75 -14.65 7.81
CA THR A 290 22.94 -14.73 8.69
C THR A 290 23.83 -15.93 8.38
N ARG A 291 23.28 -17.01 7.80
CA ARG A 291 24.04 -18.18 7.36
C ARG A 291 24.97 -17.91 6.18
N LEU A 292 24.79 -16.78 5.50
CA LEU A 292 25.54 -16.38 4.31
C LEU A 292 26.50 -15.19 4.59
N ALA A 293 26.64 -14.79 5.86
CA ALA A 293 27.53 -13.70 6.29
C ALA A 293 28.89 -14.20 6.75
#